data_442194ff4c1a28906fd249c866e68dae
#
_entry.id   442194ff4c1a28906fd249c866e68dae
#
_cell.length_a   1.000
_cell.length_b   1.000
_cell.length_c   1.000
_cell.angle_alpha   90.00
_cell.angle_beta   90.00
_cell.angle_gamma   90.00
#
_symmetry.space_group_name_H-M   'P 1'
#
loop_
_entity.id
_entity.type
_entity.pdbx_description
1 polymer ?
#
loop_
_entity_poly.entity_id
_entity_poly.type
_entity_poly.pdbx_seq_one_letter_code
_entity_poly.pdbx_strand_id
1 'polypeptide(L)'
;MIDANIHIFKVLADFVQASEIGVPISEENQRCIETSDSDKEWLKNLRILTKQPILPNFKTATFEFGSNKYFVAMGWHTQEISEEVIQFVEPNAGIVTALLFELKVPVSQKASPYNIANEIFYESDQQRIKYDFSLVAKFFEPISVYQIQNDSPFLNQDDIDIIRLSGFYALKNRQLISLNFSALTLSTFEKLFIEGSKNIPCENLLLSLVSVYWKYAFLDVYRCIENLFCISALEDLHKKIKIADSLLKFSSDVENYIGWRPKENEALNKLIDNSPEEAISCFQEIKVFIDNQEKGKYGELIYRIRNSIVHFRPATEEIKLDDENWDKLINSSLLVIDYWYNKYDKQLKI
;
A
#
# COMPACT_ATOMS: atom_id res chain seq x y z
N MET A 1 -22.31 13.20 -16.56
CA MET A 1 -21.58 13.38 -17.85
C MET A 1 -21.22 14.84 -18.14
N ILE A 2 -22.17 15.76 -18.16
CA ILE A 2 -21.89 17.20 -18.38
C ILE A 2 -20.93 17.71 -17.31
N ASP A 3 -21.23 17.49 -16.03
CA ASP A 3 -20.40 17.92 -14.90
C ASP A 3 -18.98 17.32 -14.92
N ALA A 4 -18.86 16.05 -15.34
CA ALA A 4 -17.56 15.39 -15.48
C ALA A 4 -16.69 16.08 -16.53
N ASN A 5 -17.23 16.35 -17.72
CA ASN A 5 -16.48 17.07 -18.76
C ASN A 5 -16.12 18.49 -18.32
N ILE A 6 -17.08 19.25 -17.74
CA ILE A 6 -16.80 20.58 -17.21
C ILE A 6 -15.64 20.55 -16.21
N HIS A 7 -15.65 19.58 -15.30
CA HIS A 7 -14.57 19.44 -14.30
C HIS A 7 -13.22 19.14 -14.94
N ILE A 8 -13.17 18.11 -15.84
CA ILE A 8 -11.93 17.67 -16.48
C ILE A 8 -11.28 18.82 -17.27
N PHE A 9 -12.04 19.50 -18.13
CA PHE A 9 -11.47 20.57 -18.93
C PHE A 9 -11.17 21.82 -18.09
N LYS A 10 -11.90 22.09 -17.01
CA LYS A 10 -11.58 23.14 -16.05
C LYS A 10 -10.22 22.88 -15.37
N VAL A 11 -9.97 21.66 -14.89
CA VAL A 11 -8.69 21.28 -14.25
C VAL A 11 -7.52 21.51 -15.21
N LEU A 12 -7.68 21.17 -16.50
CA LEU A 12 -6.64 21.42 -17.51
C LEU A 12 -6.46 22.93 -17.77
N ALA A 13 -7.55 23.69 -17.83
CA ALA A 13 -7.50 25.15 -18.01
C ALA A 13 -6.81 25.84 -16.84
N ASP A 14 -7.19 25.50 -15.61
CA ASP A 14 -6.60 26.04 -14.39
C ASP A 14 -5.08 25.75 -14.32
N PHE A 15 -4.66 24.55 -14.77
CA PHE A 15 -3.24 24.18 -14.81
C PHE A 15 -2.45 25.03 -15.83
N VAL A 16 -3.00 25.27 -17.01
CA VAL A 16 -2.38 26.14 -18.00
C VAL A 16 -2.31 27.59 -17.53
N GLN A 17 -3.38 28.11 -16.95
CA GLN A 17 -3.43 29.48 -16.43
C GLN A 17 -2.44 29.71 -15.29
N ALA A 18 -2.28 28.73 -14.40
CA ALA A 18 -1.31 28.79 -13.29
C ALA A 18 0.16 28.76 -13.73
N SER A 19 0.44 28.34 -14.97
CA SER A 19 1.81 28.18 -15.48
C SER A 19 2.50 29.46 -15.96
N GLU A 20 1.81 30.63 -15.94
CA GLU A 20 2.32 31.94 -16.38
C GLU A 20 2.89 31.99 -17.84
N ILE A 21 2.62 30.99 -18.64
CA ILE A 21 3.16 30.88 -20.02
C ILE A 21 2.52 31.94 -20.96
N GLY A 22 1.44 32.60 -20.54
CA GLY A 22 0.76 33.64 -21.30
C GLY A 22 0.09 33.13 -22.58
N VAL A 23 -0.16 31.84 -22.71
CA VAL A 23 -0.90 31.25 -23.84
C VAL A 23 -2.39 31.52 -23.64
N PRO A 24 -3.06 32.20 -24.60
CA PRO A 24 -4.49 32.42 -24.48
C PRO A 24 -5.25 31.08 -24.53
N ILE A 25 -6.21 30.93 -23.63
CA ILE A 25 -7.12 29.78 -23.61
C ILE A 25 -8.44 30.23 -24.21
N SER A 26 -8.91 29.57 -25.26
CA SER A 26 -10.26 29.77 -25.75
C SER A 26 -11.27 29.04 -24.84
N GLU A 27 -12.09 29.78 -24.10
CA GLU A 27 -13.15 29.24 -23.25
C GLU A 27 -14.51 29.20 -23.96
N GLU A 28 -14.61 29.74 -25.16
CA GLU A 28 -15.87 29.91 -25.88
C GLU A 28 -16.50 28.60 -26.36
N ASN A 29 -15.67 27.55 -26.51
CA ASN A 29 -16.11 26.26 -27.05
C ASN A 29 -16.47 25.28 -25.95
N GLN A 30 -17.57 24.57 -26.12
CA GLN A 30 -17.87 23.40 -25.26
C GLN A 30 -16.95 22.23 -25.62
N ARG A 31 -16.20 21.76 -24.64
CA ARG A 31 -15.28 20.62 -24.80
C ARG A 31 -15.82 19.38 -24.09
N CYS A 32 -15.71 18.23 -24.74
CA CYS A 32 -16.14 16.96 -24.15
C CYS A 32 -15.34 15.79 -24.69
N ILE A 33 -15.18 14.76 -23.87
CA ILE A 33 -14.69 13.46 -24.29
C ILE A 33 -15.80 12.77 -25.08
N GLU A 34 -15.43 12.22 -26.25
CA GLU A 34 -16.36 11.45 -27.07
C GLU A 34 -16.70 10.12 -26.38
N THR A 35 -17.99 9.85 -26.22
CA THR A 35 -18.48 8.68 -25.51
C THR A 35 -19.57 7.99 -26.29
N SER A 36 -19.53 6.67 -26.37
CA SER A 36 -20.58 5.79 -26.88
C SER A 36 -21.72 5.63 -25.86
N ASP A 37 -22.78 4.93 -26.23
CA ASP A 37 -23.85 4.64 -25.27
C ASP A 37 -23.40 3.65 -24.19
N SER A 38 -22.51 2.72 -24.49
CA SER A 38 -21.90 1.84 -23.48
C SER A 38 -21.02 2.60 -22.49
N ASP A 39 -20.29 3.63 -22.96
CA ASP A 39 -19.50 4.49 -22.06
C ASP A 39 -20.38 5.28 -21.09
N LYS A 40 -21.56 5.69 -21.53
CA LYS A 40 -22.52 6.40 -20.67
C LYS A 40 -23.06 5.53 -19.55
N GLU A 41 -23.13 4.21 -19.74
CA GLU A 41 -23.50 3.29 -18.66
C GLU A 41 -22.45 3.25 -17.56
N TRP A 42 -21.16 3.28 -17.90
CA TRP A 42 -20.07 3.41 -16.91
C TRP A 42 -20.20 4.70 -16.11
N LEU A 43 -20.40 5.82 -16.80
CA LEU A 43 -20.55 7.15 -16.16
C LEU A 43 -21.74 7.25 -15.21
N LYS A 44 -22.80 6.45 -15.41
CA LYS A 44 -24.00 6.47 -14.55
C LYS A 44 -23.88 5.53 -13.37
N ASN A 45 -23.25 4.38 -13.56
CA ASN A 45 -23.37 3.24 -12.65
C ASN A 45 -22.07 2.90 -11.92
N LEU A 46 -20.93 3.49 -12.32
CA LEU A 46 -19.67 3.34 -11.58
C LEU A 46 -19.81 3.98 -10.21
N ARG A 47 -19.52 3.23 -9.16
CA ARG A 47 -19.55 3.71 -7.77
C ARG A 47 -18.22 3.47 -7.07
N ILE A 48 -17.56 4.53 -6.66
CA ILE A 48 -16.33 4.45 -5.85
C ILE A 48 -16.69 3.89 -4.46
N LEU A 49 -15.95 2.87 -4.04
CA LEU A 49 -16.08 2.24 -2.72
C LEU A 49 -15.08 2.81 -1.73
N THR A 50 -13.79 2.78 -2.09
CA THR A 50 -12.71 3.21 -1.18
C THR A 50 -11.65 3.97 -1.96
N LYS A 51 -10.98 4.91 -1.30
CA LYS A 51 -9.81 5.65 -1.81
C LYS A 51 -8.70 5.58 -0.78
N GLN A 52 -7.51 5.17 -1.20
CA GLN A 52 -6.35 5.00 -0.32
C GLN A 52 -5.11 5.68 -0.90
N PRO A 53 -4.61 6.75 -0.31
CA PRO A 53 -3.30 7.30 -0.62
C PRO A 53 -2.21 6.39 0.00
N ILE A 54 -1.28 5.92 -0.80
CA ILE A 54 -0.15 5.11 -0.34
C ILE A 54 1.11 5.97 -0.26
N LEU A 55 1.45 6.64 -1.37
CA LEU A 55 2.55 7.59 -1.49
C LEU A 55 2.04 8.86 -2.15
N PRO A 56 2.77 9.97 -2.12
CA PRO A 56 2.38 11.21 -2.81
C PRO A 56 2.03 11.00 -4.29
N ASN A 57 2.77 10.11 -4.97
CA ASN A 57 2.62 9.79 -6.38
C ASN A 57 2.03 8.39 -6.65
N PHE A 58 1.56 7.68 -5.62
CA PHE A 58 0.90 6.40 -5.76
C PHE A 58 -0.34 6.34 -4.87
N LYS A 59 -1.50 6.31 -5.51
CA LYS A 59 -2.81 6.23 -4.86
C LYS A 59 -3.58 5.06 -5.43
N THR A 60 -4.42 4.46 -4.62
CA THR A 60 -5.30 3.37 -5.04
C THR A 60 -6.75 3.68 -4.72
N ALA A 61 -7.64 3.06 -5.45
CA ALA A 61 -9.07 3.12 -5.19
C ALA A 61 -9.73 1.80 -5.59
N THR A 62 -10.92 1.58 -5.07
CA THR A 62 -11.79 0.50 -5.52
C THR A 62 -13.13 1.06 -5.95
N PHE A 63 -13.73 0.43 -6.93
CA PHE A 63 -15.08 0.78 -7.38
C PHE A 63 -15.86 -0.48 -7.80
N GLU A 64 -17.16 -0.34 -7.88
CA GLU A 64 -18.05 -1.34 -8.44
C GLU A 64 -18.74 -0.84 -9.71
N PHE A 65 -19.00 -1.77 -10.62
CA PHE A 65 -19.85 -1.57 -11.79
C PHE A 65 -20.64 -2.85 -12.06
N GLY A 66 -21.94 -2.77 -11.98
CA GLY A 66 -22.80 -3.96 -11.96
C GLY A 66 -22.50 -4.85 -10.75
N SER A 67 -22.21 -6.12 -11.01
CA SER A 67 -21.80 -7.09 -9.98
C SER A 67 -20.29 -7.22 -9.81
N ASN A 68 -19.50 -6.53 -10.64
CA ASN A 68 -18.06 -6.66 -10.65
C ASN A 68 -17.39 -5.58 -9.77
N LYS A 69 -16.31 -5.98 -9.11
CA LYS A 69 -15.47 -5.10 -8.30
C LYS A 69 -14.14 -4.85 -9.01
N TYR A 70 -13.65 -3.64 -8.90
CA TYR A 70 -12.46 -3.19 -9.61
C TYR A 70 -11.49 -2.50 -8.67
N PHE A 71 -10.21 -2.63 -8.99
CA PHE A 71 -9.10 -1.92 -8.36
C PHE A 71 -8.50 -0.92 -9.34
N VAL A 72 -8.12 0.24 -8.83
CA VAL A 72 -7.48 1.32 -9.60
C VAL A 72 -6.17 1.70 -8.95
N ALA A 73 -5.11 1.74 -9.74
CA ALA A 73 -3.83 2.33 -9.38
C ALA A 73 -3.63 3.64 -10.14
N MET A 74 -3.20 4.70 -9.45
CA MET A 74 -3.04 6.05 -9.99
C MET A 74 -1.66 6.60 -9.68
N GLY A 75 -1.10 7.40 -10.62
CA GLY A 75 0.14 8.13 -10.44
C GLY A 75 1.39 7.33 -10.81
N TRP A 76 1.23 6.14 -11.36
CA TRP A 76 2.32 5.29 -11.80
C TRP A 76 2.07 4.73 -13.20
N HIS A 77 3.13 4.37 -13.91
CA HIS A 77 2.99 3.85 -15.25
C HIS A 77 2.03 2.66 -15.31
N THR A 78 1.17 2.66 -16.32
CA THR A 78 0.25 1.57 -16.60
C THR A 78 1.04 0.28 -16.84
N GLN A 79 0.67 -0.76 -16.13
CA GLN A 79 1.21 -2.10 -16.31
C GLN A 79 0.07 -3.08 -16.52
N GLU A 80 0.18 -3.90 -17.54
CA GLU A 80 -0.77 -4.96 -17.82
C GLU A 80 -0.48 -6.16 -16.93
N ILE A 81 -1.04 -6.14 -15.72
CA ILE A 81 -0.96 -7.27 -14.79
C ILE A 81 -2.22 -8.12 -14.99
N SER A 82 -2.04 -9.38 -15.36
CA SER A 82 -3.11 -10.37 -15.43
C SER A 82 -2.68 -11.60 -14.64
N GLU A 83 -3.24 -11.73 -13.46
CA GLU A 83 -3.00 -12.80 -12.49
C GLU A 83 -4.34 -13.45 -12.12
N GLU A 84 -4.31 -14.59 -11.44
CA GLU A 84 -5.53 -15.27 -11.00
C GLU A 84 -6.43 -14.42 -10.12
N VAL A 85 -5.86 -13.46 -9.38
CA VAL A 85 -6.59 -12.63 -8.40
C VAL A 85 -7.07 -11.30 -8.95
N ILE A 86 -6.39 -10.73 -9.97
CA ILE A 86 -6.77 -9.49 -10.66
C ILE A 86 -6.44 -9.59 -12.14
N GLN A 87 -7.26 -8.98 -12.99
CA GLN A 87 -7.06 -8.94 -14.43
C GLN A 87 -7.09 -7.50 -14.94
N PHE A 88 -6.09 -7.13 -15.76
CA PHE A 88 -6.05 -5.83 -16.40
C PHE A 88 -7.29 -5.62 -17.28
N VAL A 89 -7.85 -4.42 -17.19
CA VAL A 89 -8.98 -3.96 -17.99
C VAL A 89 -8.52 -2.76 -18.81
N GLU A 90 -8.58 -2.88 -20.13
CA GLU A 90 -8.30 -1.75 -21.00
C GLU A 90 -9.34 -0.65 -20.78
N PRO A 91 -8.93 0.54 -20.33
CA PRO A 91 -9.87 1.61 -20.02
C PRO A 91 -10.53 2.14 -21.29
N ASN A 92 -11.85 2.33 -21.26
CA ASN A 92 -12.62 3.02 -22.29
C ASN A 92 -12.93 4.47 -21.89
N ALA A 93 -13.56 5.22 -22.79
CA ALA A 93 -13.90 6.62 -22.57
C ALA A 93 -14.80 6.81 -21.34
N GLY A 94 -15.71 5.88 -21.07
CA GLY A 94 -16.61 5.92 -19.91
C GLY A 94 -15.87 5.75 -18.59
N ILE A 95 -15.04 4.72 -18.49
CA ILE A 95 -14.21 4.44 -17.31
C ILE A 95 -13.28 5.63 -17.03
N VAL A 96 -12.51 6.07 -18.04
CA VAL A 96 -11.55 7.17 -17.87
C VAL A 96 -12.24 8.45 -17.41
N THR A 97 -13.34 8.85 -18.10
CA THR A 97 -14.07 10.07 -17.74
C THR A 97 -14.63 10.00 -16.31
N ALA A 98 -15.19 8.85 -15.92
CA ALA A 98 -15.70 8.65 -14.56
C ALA A 98 -14.59 8.72 -13.53
N LEU A 99 -13.47 8.04 -13.74
CA LEU A 99 -12.36 8.00 -12.77
C LEU A 99 -11.66 9.35 -12.65
N LEU A 100 -11.42 10.08 -13.77
CA LEU A 100 -10.85 11.43 -13.71
C LEU A 100 -11.72 12.38 -12.87
N PHE A 101 -13.04 12.27 -12.99
CA PHE A 101 -13.98 13.08 -12.24
C PHE A 101 -14.12 12.66 -10.79
N GLU A 102 -14.42 11.38 -10.53
CA GLU A 102 -14.72 10.87 -9.19
C GLU A 102 -13.49 10.82 -8.27
N LEU A 103 -12.32 10.49 -8.82
CA LEU A 103 -11.08 10.40 -8.07
C LEU A 103 -10.30 11.71 -8.04
N LYS A 104 -10.76 12.74 -8.79
CA LYS A 104 -10.08 14.03 -8.93
C LYS A 104 -8.60 13.83 -9.25
N VAL A 105 -8.35 13.04 -10.29
CA VAL A 105 -6.99 12.75 -10.73
C VAL A 105 -6.30 14.05 -11.13
N PRO A 106 -5.12 14.37 -10.59
CA PRO A 106 -4.43 15.60 -10.93
C PRO A 106 -3.82 15.55 -12.33
N VAL A 107 -3.58 16.72 -12.89
CA VAL A 107 -2.75 16.86 -14.09
C VAL A 107 -1.36 16.35 -13.77
N SER A 108 -0.77 15.58 -14.69
CA SER A 108 0.56 15.02 -14.50
C SER A 108 1.62 16.13 -14.42
N GLN A 109 2.55 15.98 -13.48
CA GLN A 109 3.70 16.90 -13.36
C GLN A 109 4.58 16.90 -14.63
N LYS A 110 4.47 15.89 -15.48
CA LYS A 110 5.17 15.77 -16.76
C LYS A 110 4.42 16.46 -17.91
N ALA A 111 3.16 16.85 -17.69
CA ALA A 111 2.35 17.48 -18.72
C ALA A 111 2.86 18.89 -19.02
N SER A 112 3.04 19.22 -20.30
CA SER A 112 3.41 20.54 -20.75
C SER A 112 2.17 21.43 -20.86
N PRO A 113 2.10 22.57 -20.13
CA PRO A 113 1.01 23.53 -20.27
C PRO A 113 0.85 24.04 -21.72
N TYR A 114 1.96 24.20 -22.43
CA TYR A 114 1.95 24.59 -23.84
C TYR A 114 1.26 23.53 -24.73
N ASN A 115 1.55 22.25 -24.49
CA ASN A 115 0.91 21.19 -25.25
C ASN A 115 -0.59 21.10 -24.94
N ILE A 116 -0.98 21.26 -23.67
CA ILE A 116 -2.39 21.30 -23.27
C ILE A 116 -3.10 22.46 -23.98
N ALA A 117 -2.51 23.66 -23.98
CA ALA A 117 -3.10 24.81 -24.64
C ALA A 117 -3.29 24.57 -26.14
N ASN A 118 -2.27 24.05 -26.82
CA ASN A 118 -2.33 23.84 -28.27
C ASN A 118 -3.20 22.66 -28.71
N GLU A 119 -3.27 21.59 -27.91
CA GLU A 119 -4.00 20.39 -28.30
C GLU A 119 -5.46 20.40 -27.80
N ILE A 120 -5.71 21.08 -26.68
CA ILE A 120 -7.03 21.09 -26.04
C ILE A 120 -7.72 22.45 -26.20
N PHE A 121 -7.01 23.57 -26.03
CA PHE A 121 -7.61 24.91 -25.95
C PHE A 121 -7.37 25.77 -27.19
N TYR A 122 -7.08 25.14 -28.33
CA TYR A 122 -6.99 25.87 -29.60
C TYR A 122 -8.30 26.53 -29.99
N GLU A 123 -8.22 27.61 -30.78
CA GLU A 123 -9.37 28.27 -31.33
C GLU A 123 -10.05 27.40 -32.41
N SER A 124 -11.37 27.36 -32.41
CA SER A 124 -12.17 26.61 -33.37
C SER A 124 -13.49 27.26 -33.60
N ASP A 125 -13.96 27.26 -34.83
CA ASP A 125 -15.30 27.72 -35.20
C ASP A 125 -16.42 26.76 -34.74
N GLN A 126 -16.08 25.60 -34.24
CA GLN A 126 -17.04 24.63 -33.72
C GLN A 126 -17.51 25.01 -32.31
N GLN A 127 -18.83 25.14 -32.14
CA GLN A 127 -19.43 25.38 -30.83
C GLN A 127 -19.12 24.25 -29.81
N ARG A 128 -18.93 23.02 -30.29
CA ARG A 128 -18.64 21.85 -29.47
C ARG A 128 -17.51 21.03 -30.07
N ILE A 129 -16.43 20.84 -29.33
CA ILE A 129 -15.26 20.06 -29.70
C ILE A 129 -15.29 18.74 -28.96
N LYS A 130 -15.15 17.65 -29.68
CA LYS A 130 -15.07 16.28 -29.13
C LYS A 130 -13.64 15.78 -29.19
N TYR A 131 -13.17 15.18 -28.10
CA TYR A 131 -11.84 14.62 -27.98
C TYR A 131 -11.90 13.11 -27.76
N ASP A 132 -10.98 12.38 -28.37
CA ASP A 132 -10.68 11.02 -27.94
C ASP A 132 -10.19 11.04 -26.49
N PHE A 133 -10.63 10.06 -25.70
CA PHE A 133 -10.28 10.01 -24.27
C PHE A 133 -8.78 9.86 -24.03
N SER A 134 -8.06 9.16 -24.92
CA SER A 134 -6.60 8.96 -24.78
C SER A 134 -5.84 10.27 -24.94
N LEU A 135 -6.32 11.17 -25.81
CA LEU A 135 -5.73 12.49 -25.98
C LEU A 135 -5.86 13.36 -24.71
N VAL A 136 -6.97 13.22 -24.00
CA VAL A 136 -7.19 13.96 -22.75
C VAL A 136 -6.46 13.29 -21.58
N ALA A 137 -6.58 11.97 -21.48
CA ALA A 137 -6.01 11.19 -20.38
C ALA A 137 -4.47 11.31 -20.26
N LYS A 138 -3.76 11.48 -21.39
CA LYS A 138 -2.30 11.62 -21.40
C LYS A 138 -1.77 12.83 -20.59
N PHE A 139 -2.61 13.82 -20.32
CA PHE A 139 -2.26 14.98 -19.51
C PHE A 139 -2.49 14.80 -18.02
N PHE A 140 -3.16 13.74 -17.61
CA PHE A 140 -3.38 13.40 -16.21
C PHE A 140 -2.38 12.35 -15.72
N GLU A 141 -2.29 12.20 -14.40
CA GLU A 141 -1.52 11.08 -13.84
C GLU A 141 -2.08 9.75 -14.38
N PRO A 142 -1.21 8.78 -14.69
CA PRO A 142 -1.63 7.50 -15.27
C PRO A 142 -2.63 6.76 -14.39
N ILE A 143 -3.58 6.10 -15.01
CA ILE A 143 -4.59 5.25 -14.35
C ILE A 143 -4.50 3.85 -14.94
N SER A 144 -4.35 2.85 -14.08
CA SER A 144 -4.48 1.43 -14.43
C SER A 144 -5.70 0.84 -13.74
N VAL A 145 -6.50 0.10 -14.47
CA VAL A 145 -7.75 -0.51 -13.98
C VAL A 145 -7.65 -2.02 -14.03
N TYR A 146 -8.09 -2.69 -12.97
CA TYR A 146 -8.08 -4.14 -12.86
C TYR A 146 -9.41 -4.63 -12.34
N GLN A 147 -9.96 -5.66 -12.95
CA GLN A 147 -11.10 -6.39 -12.40
C GLN A 147 -10.60 -7.35 -11.34
N ILE A 148 -11.21 -7.32 -10.17
CA ILE A 148 -10.91 -8.27 -9.08
C ILE A 148 -11.73 -9.54 -9.36
N GLN A 149 -11.05 -10.70 -9.38
CA GLN A 149 -11.71 -11.97 -9.64
C GLN A 149 -12.59 -12.39 -8.45
N ASN A 150 -13.68 -13.10 -8.70
CA ASN A 150 -14.67 -13.44 -7.67
C ASN A 150 -14.13 -14.32 -6.54
N ASP A 151 -13.10 -15.13 -6.83
CA ASP A 151 -12.41 -16.01 -5.87
C ASP A 151 -11.15 -15.35 -5.27
N SER A 152 -10.95 -14.08 -5.54
CA SER A 152 -9.80 -13.33 -5.04
C SER A 152 -9.76 -13.30 -3.50
N PRO A 153 -8.61 -13.58 -2.87
CA PRO A 153 -8.43 -13.53 -1.41
C PRO A 153 -8.61 -12.13 -0.83
N PHE A 154 -8.61 -11.10 -1.68
CA PHE A 154 -8.82 -9.71 -1.29
C PHE A 154 -10.29 -9.32 -1.17
N LEU A 155 -11.23 -10.21 -1.59
CA LEU A 155 -12.65 -10.01 -1.41
C LEU A 155 -13.11 -10.59 -0.07
N ASN A 156 -13.74 -9.76 0.74
CA ASN A 156 -14.57 -10.17 1.86
C ASN A 156 -16.05 -10.05 1.45
N GLN A 157 -16.98 -10.59 2.25
CA GLN A 157 -18.42 -10.68 1.89
C GLN A 157 -18.97 -9.39 1.27
N ASP A 158 -18.63 -8.20 1.82
CA ASP A 158 -19.12 -6.91 1.35
C ASP A 158 -18.01 -5.88 1.11
N ASP A 159 -16.72 -6.23 1.34
CA ASP A 159 -15.62 -5.28 1.32
C ASP A 159 -14.42 -5.82 0.52
N ILE A 160 -13.52 -4.92 0.16
CA ILE A 160 -12.26 -5.20 -0.53
C ILE A 160 -11.11 -4.80 0.39
N ASP A 161 -10.22 -5.75 0.68
CA ASP A 161 -8.97 -5.43 1.40
C ASP A 161 -8.00 -4.68 0.48
N ILE A 162 -8.25 -3.37 0.34
CA ILE A 162 -7.51 -2.49 -0.55
C ILE A 162 -6.03 -2.40 -0.18
N ILE A 163 -5.67 -2.52 1.10
CA ILE A 163 -4.28 -2.43 1.55
C ILE A 163 -3.50 -3.66 1.10
N ARG A 164 -4.04 -4.86 1.33
CA ARG A 164 -3.40 -6.11 0.86
C ARG A 164 -3.30 -6.14 -0.66
N LEU A 165 -4.36 -5.71 -1.34
CA LEU A 165 -4.38 -5.63 -2.79
C LEU A 165 -3.37 -4.60 -3.33
N SER A 166 -3.19 -3.46 -2.65
CA SER A 166 -2.17 -2.47 -2.99
C SER A 166 -0.75 -3.01 -2.79
N GLY A 167 -0.51 -3.81 -1.73
CA GLY A 167 0.76 -4.49 -1.50
C GLY A 167 1.06 -5.54 -2.59
N PHE A 168 0.09 -6.35 -2.95
CA PHE A 168 0.19 -7.29 -4.06
C PHE A 168 0.49 -6.58 -5.39
N TYR A 169 -0.23 -5.50 -5.69
CA TYR A 169 0.02 -4.67 -6.88
C TYR A 169 1.44 -4.11 -6.89
N ALA A 170 1.93 -3.60 -5.76
CA ALA A 170 3.30 -3.06 -5.66
C ALA A 170 4.36 -4.14 -5.94
N LEU A 171 4.14 -5.39 -5.48
CA LEU A 171 5.03 -6.52 -5.78
C LEU A 171 5.06 -6.88 -7.26
N LYS A 172 3.94 -6.77 -7.96
CA LYS A 172 3.87 -7.00 -9.41
C LYS A 172 4.44 -5.81 -10.20
N ASN A 173 4.34 -4.61 -9.65
CA ASN A 173 4.94 -3.39 -10.22
C ASN A 173 6.26 -3.03 -9.53
N ARG A 174 7.34 -3.70 -9.91
CA ARG A 174 8.67 -3.57 -9.30
C ARG A 174 9.22 -2.14 -9.28
N GLN A 175 8.75 -1.26 -10.12
CA GLN A 175 9.16 0.14 -10.13
C GLN A 175 8.71 0.92 -8.88
N LEU A 176 7.70 0.42 -8.15
CA LEU A 176 7.27 0.99 -6.87
C LEU A 176 8.21 0.63 -5.71
N ILE A 177 9.11 -0.34 -5.90
CA ILE A 177 10.01 -0.86 -4.88
C ILE A 177 11.40 -0.27 -5.10
N SER A 178 11.82 0.61 -4.21
CA SER A 178 13.11 1.31 -4.30
C SER A 178 14.26 0.51 -3.68
N LEU A 179 13.99 -0.33 -2.69
CA LEU A 179 14.99 -1.14 -2.02
C LEU A 179 15.26 -2.44 -2.78
N ASN A 180 16.51 -2.89 -2.76
CA ASN A 180 16.95 -4.11 -3.45
C ASN A 180 16.61 -5.36 -2.63
N PHE A 181 15.33 -5.58 -2.34
CA PHE A 181 14.89 -6.82 -1.70
C PHE A 181 15.24 -8.05 -2.55
N SER A 182 15.69 -9.11 -1.90
CA SER A 182 15.89 -10.40 -2.54
C SER A 182 14.57 -11.01 -3.04
N ALA A 183 14.65 -11.93 -3.98
CA ALA A 183 13.49 -12.66 -4.46
C ALA A 183 12.77 -13.42 -3.33
N LEU A 184 13.53 -13.91 -2.34
CA LEU A 184 12.99 -14.59 -1.16
C LEU A 184 12.15 -13.63 -0.30
N THR A 185 12.70 -12.46 0.02
CA THR A 185 11.98 -11.44 0.81
C THR A 185 10.71 -10.97 0.12
N LEU A 186 10.77 -10.74 -1.19
CA LEU A 186 9.60 -10.35 -1.98
C LEU A 186 8.54 -11.46 -2.04
N SER A 187 8.96 -12.73 -2.13
CA SER A 187 8.06 -13.89 -2.07
C SER A 187 7.39 -14.00 -0.69
N THR A 188 8.12 -13.69 0.38
CA THR A 188 7.56 -13.67 1.73
C THR A 188 6.52 -12.56 1.90
N PHE A 189 6.77 -11.35 1.39
CA PHE A 189 5.76 -10.29 1.34
C PHE A 189 4.52 -10.72 0.54
N GLU A 190 4.72 -11.33 -0.65
CA GLU A 190 3.60 -11.79 -1.49
C GLU A 190 2.73 -12.79 -0.75
N LYS A 191 3.35 -13.81 -0.11
CA LYS A 191 2.64 -14.78 0.72
C LYS A 191 1.82 -14.10 1.83
N LEU A 192 2.40 -13.11 2.54
CA LEU A 192 1.70 -12.39 3.60
C LEU A 192 0.51 -11.58 3.07
N PHE A 193 0.62 -10.94 1.91
CA PHE A 193 -0.50 -10.22 1.32
C PHE A 193 -1.60 -11.14 0.80
N ILE A 194 -1.26 -12.30 0.24
CA ILE A 194 -2.25 -13.23 -0.34
C ILE A 194 -2.86 -14.14 0.74
N GLU A 195 -2.02 -14.80 1.54
CA GLU A 195 -2.41 -15.91 2.41
C GLU A 195 -2.31 -15.57 3.91
N GLY A 196 -1.63 -14.48 4.27
CA GLY A 196 -1.39 -14.12 5.67
C GLY A 196 -2.68 -13.89 6.46
N SER A 197 -2.60 -14.02 7.78
CA SER A 197 -3.71 -13.73 8.69
C SER A 197 -4.29 -12.34 8.46
N LYS A 198 -5.61 -12.20 8.52
CA LYS A 198 -6.31 -10.90 8.39
C LYS A 198 -6.00 -9.92 9.54
N ASN A 199 -5.41 -10.42 10.60
CA ASN A 199 -5.03 -9.61 11.77
C ASN A 199 -3.65 -8.96 11.62
N ILE A 200 -2.89 -9.26 10.57
CA ILE A 200 -1.61 -8.61 10.27
C ILE A 200 -1.86 -7.14 9.93
N PRO A 201 -1.13 -6.18 10.53
CA PRO A 201 -1.17 -4.77 10.14
C PRO A 201 -0.57 -4.56 8.74
N CYS A 202 -1.29 -4.96 7.69
CA CYS A 202 -0.81 -4.97 6.31
C CYS A 202 -0.44 -3.58 5.79
N GLU A 203 -0.97 -2.50 6.39
CA GLU A 203 -0.52 -1.14 6.10
C GLU A 203 0.96 -0.95 6.39
N ASN A 204 1.44 -1.46 7.53
CA ASN A 204 2.86 -1.40 7.87
C ASN A 204 3.71 -2.25 6.93
N LEU A 205 3.23 -3.43 6.51
CA LEU A 205 3.92 -4.24 5.51
C LEU A 205 4.02 -3.52 4.15
N LEU A 206 2.94 -2.87 3.74
CA LEU A 206 2.92 -2.08 2.51
C LEU A 206 3.91 -0.89 2.59
N LEU A 207 3.90 -0.13 3.70
CA LEU A 207 4.84 0.97 3.91
C LEU A 207 6.30 0.50 3.93
N SER A 208 6.57 -0.66 4.54
CA SER A 208 7.88 -1.30 4.48
C SER A 208 8.31 -1.61 3.05
N LEU A 209 7.43 -2.22 2.27
CA LEU A 209 7.70 -2.64 0.89
C LEU A 209 8.02 -1.46 -0.04
N VAL A 210 7.29 -0.35 0.10
CA VAL A 210 7.47 0.85 -0.75
C VAL A 210 8.41 1.90 -0.13
N SER A 211 9.09 1.55 0.96
CA SER A 211 10.06 2.44 1.61
C SER A 211 11.28 2.67 0.71
N VAL A 212 11.88 3.86 0.84
CA VAL A 212 13.13 4.23 0.15
C VAL A 212 14.38 4.07 1.03
N TYR A 213 14.20 3.73 2.30
CA TYR A 213 15.28 3.55 3.27
C TYR A 213 15.08 2.27 4.09
N TRP A 214 16.10 1.43 4.16
CA TRP A 214 16.11 0.18 4.91
C TRP A 214 15.67 0.34 6.37
N LYS A 215 16.15 1.38 7.05
CA LYS A 215 15.83 1.67 8.45
C LYS A 215 14.32 1.84 8.67
N TYR A 216 13.66 2.56 7.78
CA TYR A 216 12.20 2.79 7.88
C TYR A 216 11.42 1.56 7.47
N ALA A 217 11.86 0.86 6.42
CA ALA A 217 11.29 -0.43 6.04
C ALA A 217 11.30 -1.42 7.23
N PHE A 218 12.42 -1.51 7.92
CA PHE A 218 12.54 -2.34 9.12
C PHE A 218 11.62 -1.87 10.27
N LEU A 219 11.54 -0.56 10.53
CA LEU A 219 10.67 -0.05 11.60
C LEU A 219 9.20 -0.38 11.36
N ASP A 220 8.73 -0.33 10.12
CA ASP A 220 7.35 -0.67 9.80
C ASP A 220 7.08 -2.17 9.99
N VAL A 221 7.99 -3.04 9.58
CA VAL A 221 7.90 -4.48 9.89
C VAL A 221 7.98 -4.73 11.41
N TYR A 222 8.87 -4.03 12.12
CA TYR A 222 9.01 -4.17 13.57
C TYR A 222 7.72 -3.82 14.32
N ARG A 223 6.95 -2.83 13.88
CA ARG A 223 5.63 -2.48 14.45
C ARG A 223 4.64 -3.64 14.42
N CYS A 224 4.69 -4.47 13.38
CA CYS A 224 3.86 -5.67 13.33
C CYS A 224 4.25 -6.67 14.45
N ILE A 225 5.53 -6.76 14.78
CA ILE A 225 6.02 -7.61 15.89
C ILE A 225 5.68 -7.00 17.25
N GLU A 226 5.81 -5.68 17.42
CA GLU A 226 5.44 -4.96 18.65
C GLU A 226 3.99 -5.24 19.05
N ASN A 227 3.08 -5.31 18.11
CA ASN A 227 1.67 -5.60 18.34
C ASN A 227 1.43 -6.97 19.01
N LEU A 228 2.40 -7.88 18.94
CA LEU A 228 2.34 -9.21 19.55
C LEU A 228 2.92 -9.27 20.97
N PHE A 229 3.59 -8.23 21.46
CA PHE A 229 4.32 -8.28 22.74
C PHE A 229 3.40 -8.58 23.92
N CYS A 230 2.33 -7.82 24.08
CA CYS A 230 1.38 -8.03 25.18
C CYS A 230 0.68 -9.38 25.05
N ILE A 231 0.32 -9.78 23.83
CA ILE A 231 -0.39 -11.03 23.56
C ILE A 231 0.45 -12.23 23.96
N SER A 232 1.70 -12.30 23.51
CA SER A 232 2.63 -13.38 23.85
C SER A 232 2.94 -13.45 25.35
N ALA A 233 2.98 -12.31 26.03
CA ALA A 233 3.27 -12.24 27.47
C ALA A 233 2.08 -12.67 28.34
N LEU A 234 0.85 -12.39 27.90
CA LEU A 234 -0.38 -12.64 28.66
C LEU A 234 -1.08 -13.96 28.35
N GLU A 235 -0.64 -14.69 27.31
CA GLU A 235 -1.28 -15.94 26.87
C GLU A 235 -1.48 -16.96 28.00
N ASP A 236 -0.43 -17.21 28.79
CA ASP A 236 -0.47 -18.19 29.88
C ASP A 236 -1.38 -17.73 31.02
N LEU A 237 -1.38 -16.43 31.35
CA LEU A 237 -2.25 -15.87 32.36
C LEU A 237 -3.71 -15.96 31.95
N HIS A 238 -4.02 -15.54 30.70
CA HIS A 238 -5.36 -15.62 30.12
C HIS A 238 -5.94 -17.06 30.20
N LYS A 239 -5.13 -18.06 29.84
CA LYS A 239 -5.51 -19.48 29.95
C LYS A 239 -5.77 -19.92 31.40
N LYS A 240 -4.91 -19.49 32.34
CA LYS A 240 -5.04 -19.86 33.77
C LYS A 240 -6.29 -19.31 34.44
N ILE A 241 -6.61 -18.04 34.18
CA ILE A 241 -7.77 -17.38 34.79
C ILE A 241 -9.07 -17.61 34.02
N LYS A 242 -9.02 -18.32 32.88
CA LYS A 242 -10.19 -18.72 32.06
C LYS A 242 -11.14 -17.57 31.73
N ILE A 243 -10.59 -16.44 31.32
CA ILE A 243 -11.37 -15.28 30.87
C ILE A 243 -12.09 -15.62 29.56
N ALA A 244 -13.36 -15.22 29.48
CA ALA A 244 -14.20 -15.45 28.30
C ALA A 244 -13.87 -14.51 27.13
N ASP A 245 -13.31 -13.32 27.44
CA ASP A 245 -12.91 -12.32 26.42
C ASP A 245 -11.72 -12.81 25.59
N SER A 246 -11.57 -12.28 24.38
CA SER A 246 -10.42 -12.61 23.53
C SER A 246 -9.10 -12.20 24.20
N LEU A 247 -8.01 -12.87 23.85
CA LEU A 247 -6.68 -12.54 24.38
C LEU A 247 -6.27 -11.09 24.03
N LEU A 248 -6.67 -10.61 22.86
CA LEU A 248 -6.45 -9.23 22.43
C LEU A 248 -7.18 -8.24 23.36
N LYS A 249 -8.47 -8.46 23.61
CA LYS A 249 -9.25 -7.60 24.51
C LYS A 249 -8.68 -7.62 25.91
N PHE A 250 -8.39 -8.81 26.45
CA PHE A 250 -7.74 -8.94 27.76
C PHE A 250 -6.41 -8.19 27.82
N SER A 251 -5.58 -8.30 26.80
CA SER A 251 -4.30 -7.57 26.71
C SER A 251 -4.51 -6.06 26.74
N SER A 252 -5.46 -5.56 25.97
CA SER A 252 -5.83 -4.14 25.94
C SER A 252 -6.35 -3.65 27.29
N ASP A 253 -7.17 -4.44 27.97
CA ASP A 253 -7.71 -4.09 29.29
C ASP A 253 -6.60 -4.05 30.34
N VAL A 254 -5.67 -5.01 30.34
CA VAL A 254 -4.50 -5.01 31.23
C VAL A 254 -3.65 -3.76 31.03
N GLU A 255 -3.40 -3.37 29.77
CA GLU A 255 -2.66 -2.14 29.46
C GLU A 255 -3.43 -0.89 29.90
N ASN A 256 -4.71 -0.78 29.55
CA ASN A 256 -5.50 0.42 29.82
C ASN A 256 -5.85 0.63 31.30
N TYR A 257 -6.18 -0.44 32.05
CA TYR A 257 -6.64 -0.32 33.44
C TYR A 257 -5.54 -0.49 34.46
N ILE A 258 -4.51 -1.28 34.14
CA ILE A 258 -3.41 -1.57 35.09
C ILE A 258 -2.15 -0.80 34.67
N GLY A 259 -2.05 -0.29 33.45
CA GLY A 259 -0.86 0.38 32.91
C GLY A 259 0.32 -0.56 32.72
N TRP A 260 0.06 -1.88 32.68
CA TRP A 260 1.12 -2.86 32.56
C TRP A 260 1.48 -3.10 31.09
N ARG A 261 2.77 -3.05 30.82
CA ARG A 261 3.36 -3.43 29.53
C ARG A 261 4.52 -4.39 29.78
N PRO A 262 4.72 -5.41 28.93
CA PRO A 262 5.90 -6.24 29.02
C PRO A 262 7.15 -5.42 28.72
N LYS A 263 8.28 -5.83 29.25
CA LYS A 263 9.57 -5.29 28.80
C LYS A 263 9.80 -5.73 27.36
N GLU A 264 10.01 -4.77 26.47
CA GLU A 264 10.12 -5.02 25.03
C GLU A 264 11.17 -6.07 24.69
N ASN A 265 12.37 -5.99 25.26
CA ASN A 265 13.43 -6.95 25.02
C ASN A 265 13.09 -8.38 25.49
N GLU A 266 12.37 -8.54 26.61
CA GLU A 266 11.94 -9.84 27.11
C GLU A 266 10.84 -10.44 26.23
N ALA A 267 9.85 -9.62 25.82
CA ALA A 267 8.78 -10.04 24.92
C ALA A 267 9.33 -10.44 23.55
N LEU A 268 10.26 -9.65 23.03
CA LEU A 268 10.90 -9.91 21.74
C LEU A 268 11.74 -11.19 21.76
N ASN A 269 12.53 -11.42 22.82
CA ASN A 269 13.25 -12.69 23.00
C ASN A 269 12.28 -13.88 23.02
N LYS A 270 11.18 -13.78 23.78
CA LYS A 270 10.17 -14.86 23.85
C LYS A 270 9.57 -15.17 22.47
N LEU A 271 9.28 -14.15 21.67
CA LEU A 271 8.75 -14.34 20.31
C LEU A 271 9.79 -15.00 19.40
N ILE A 272 11.01 -14.48 19.36
CA ILE A 272 12.04 -14.95 18.42
C ILE A 272 12.55 -16.35 18.80
N ASP A 273 12.84 -16.61 20.08
CA ASP A 273 13.33 -17.91 20.53
C ASP A 273 12.33 -19.06 20.29
N ASN A 274 11.06 -18.74 20.09
CA ASN A 274 9.99 -19.72 19.76
C ASN A 274 9.49 -19.61 18.31
N SER A 275 10.21 -18.90 17.47
CA SER A 275 9.91 -18.79 16.03
C SER A 275 10.51 -19.95 15.23
N PRO A 276 10.11 -20.17 13.98
CA PRO A 276 10.69 -21.20 13.12
C PRO A 276 12.20 -21.05 12.94
N GLU A 277 12.89 -22.18 12.82
CA GLU A 277 14.35 -22.22 12.66
C GLU A 277 14.85 -21.40 11.47
N GLU A 278 14.09 -21.35 10.39
CA GLU A 278 14.38 -20.53 9.19
C GLU A 278 14.49 -19.03 9.54
N ALA A 279 13.62 -18.52 10.40
CA ALA A 279 13.69 -17.13 10.88
C ALA A 279 14.90 -16.93 11.82
N ILE A 280 15.18 -17.91 12.68
CA ILE A 280 16.27 -17.84 13.67
C ILE A 280 17.63 -17.86 12.96
N SER A 281 17.82 -18.70 11.95
CA SER A 281 19.09 -18.83 11.23
C SER A 281 19.59 -17.51 10.63
N CYS A 282 18.71 -16.74 10.03
CA CYS A 282 19.06 -15.42 9.51
C CYS A 282 19.41 -14.40 10.61
N PHE A 283 18.72 -14.43 11.75
CA PHE A 283 19.11 -13.59 12.90
C PHE A 283 20.47 -13.98 13.46
N GLN A 284 20.83 -15.27 13.40
CA GLN A 284 22.16 -15.75 13.77
C GLN A 284 23.24 -15.17 12.85
N GLU A 285 23.04 -15.18 11.53
CA GLU A 285 23.98 -14.60 10.57
C GLU A 285 24.20 -13.11 10.84
N ILE A 286 23.11 -12.33 11.06
CA ILE A 286 23.18 -10.92 11.40
C ILE A 286 23.93 -10.69 12.71
N LYS A 287 23.72 -11.56 13.69
CA LYS A 287 24.43 -11.47 14.97
C LYS A 287 25.93 -11.74 14.82
N VAL A 288 26.33 -12.70 14.00
CA VAL A 288 27.73 -12.94 13.65
C VAL A 288 28.33 -11.71 12.98
N PHE A 289 27.62 -11.09 12.07
CA PHE A 289 28.07 -9.88 11.36
C PHE A 289 28.31 -8.70 12.33
N ILE A 290 27.40 -8.47 13.30
CA ILE A 290 27.48 -7.33 14.23
C ILE A 290 28.42 -7.59 15.40
N ASP A 291 28.29 -8.76 16.06
CA ASP A 291 28.90 -9.05 17.37
C ASP A 291 30.04 -10.08 17.30
N ASN A 292 30.34 -10.67 16.15
CA ASN A 292 31.22 -11.83 16.00
C ASN A 292 30.87 -13.02 16.92
N GLN A 293 29.57 -13.22 17.23
CA GLN A 293 29.07 -14.26 18.12
C GLN A 293 27.94 -15.04 17.48
N GLU A 294 28.04 -16.36 17.46
CA GLU A 294 27.01 -17.25 16.90
C GLU A 294 25.81 -17.42 17.83
N LYS A 295 26.00 -17.35 19.14
CA LYS A 295 24.96 -17.63 20.15
C LYS A 295 24.59 -16.39 20.93
N GLY A 296 23.32 -16.29 21.31
CA GLY A 296 22.83 -15.22 22.18
C GLY A 296 21.35 -14.97 21.99
N LYS A 297 20.86 -13.96 22.67
CA LYS A 297 19.47 -13.54 22.61
C LYS A 297 19.27 -12.66 21.37
N TYR A 298 18.63 -13.18 20.34
CA TYR A 298 18.38 -12.47 19.08
C TYR A 298 17.40 -11.31 19.26
N GLY A 299 16.44 -11.42 20.17
CA GLY A 299 15.56 -10.32 20.51
C GLY A 299 16.29 -9.10 21.07
N GLU A 300 17.34 -9.29 21.89
CA GLU A 300 18.18 -8.17 22.34
C GLU A 300 18.92 -7.49 21.18
N LEU A 301 19.39 -8.27 20.20
CA LEU A 301 20.03 -7.72 19.01
C LEU A 301 19.07 -6.85 18.22
N ILE A 302 17.88 -7.37 17.92
CA ILE A 302 16.85 -6.67 17.15
C ILE A 302 16.40 -5.41 17.90
N TYR A 303 16.24 -5.48 19.22
CA TYR A 303 15.94 -4.34 20.06
C TYR A 303 17.03 -3.26 20.02
N ARG A 304 18.31 -3.66 20.02
CA ARG A 304 19.44 -2.73 19.84
C ARG A 304 19.42 -2.07 18.48
N ILE A 305 19.16 -2.82 17.40
CA ILE A 305 19.04 -2.28 16.03
C ILE A 305 17.91 -1.23 16.02
N ARG A 306 16.72 -1.58 16.48
CA ARG A 306 15.58 -0.65 16.55
C ARG A 306 15.91 0.62 17.33
N ASN A 307 16.51 0.46 18.50
CA ASN A 307 16.86 1.61 19.34
C ASN A 307 17.93 2.52 18.72
N SER A 308 18.87 1.96 17.95
CA SER A 308 19.85 2.76 17.23
C SER A 308 19.23 3.62 16.12
N ILE A 309 18.04 3.24 15.62
CA ILE A 309 17.31 4.01 14.60
C ILE A 309 16.44 5.09 15.27
N VAL A 310 15.76 4.75 16.36
CA VAL A 310 14.72 5.61 16.97
C VAL A 310 15.33 6.63 17.94
N HIS A 311 16.42 6.27 18.64
CA HIS A 311 17.00 7.10 19.68
C HIS A 311 18.34 7.70 19.26
N PHE A 312 18.33 8.97 18.85
CA PHE A 312 19.52 9.76 18.62
C PHE A 312 20.13 10.21 19.97
N ARG A 313 20.89 9.33 20.61
CA ARG A 313 21.64 9.67 21.84
C ARG A 313 23.13 9.60 21.56
N PRO A 314 23.96 10.56 22.09
CA PRO A 314 25.40 10.53 21.89
C PRO A 314 26.10 9.25 22.34
N ALA A 315 25.51 8.53 23.30
CA ALA A 315 26.01 7.25 23.80
C ALA A 315 25.51 6.02 23.03
N THR A 316 24.65 6.20 22.03
CA THR A 316 24.12 5.08 21.25
C THR A 316 24.90 4.99 19.93
N GLU A 317 25.74 3.99 19.80
CA GLU A 317 26.41 3.70 18.54
C GLU A 317 25.40 3.29 17.47
N GLU A 318 25.52 3.89 16.29
CA GLU A 318 24.72 3.51 15.13
C GLU A 318 25.17 2.14 14.64
N ILE A 319 24.23 1.19 14.61
CA ILE A 319 24.48 -0.13 14.03
C ILE A 319 24.36 0.01 12.50
N LYS A 320 25.46 -0.21 11.81
CA LYS A 320 25.53 -0.14 10.35
C LYS A 320 25.37 -1.54 9.78
N LEU A 321 24.30 -1.75 9.01
CA LEU A 321 24.08 -2.95 8.20
C LEU A 321 24.23 -2.57 6.74
N ASP A 322 24.78 -3.47 5.95
CA ASP A 322 24.71 -3.40 4.49
C ASP A 322 23.33 -3.85 3.98
N ASP A 323 23.08 -3.68 2.69
CA ASP A 323 21.80 -3.98 2.08
C ASP A 323 21.42 -5.46 2.23
N GLU A 324 22.38 -6.37 2.15
CA GLU A 324 22.14 -7.81 2.30
C GLU A 324 21.67 -8.16 3.73
N ASN A 325 22.32 -7.59 4.75
CA ASN A 325 21.93 -7.83 6.13
C ASN A 325 20.62 -7.13 6.51
N TRP A 326 20.30 -5.98 5.90
CA TRP A 326 18.98 -5.37 6.02
C TRP A 326 17.89 -6.25 5.41
N ASP A 327 18.09 -6.78 4.21
CA ASP A 327 17.15 -7.69 3.55
C ASP A 327 16.91 -8.94 4.39
N LYS A 328 17.98 -9.60 4.88
CA LYS A 328 17.90 -10.75 5.80
C LYS A 328 17.11 -10.42 7.06
N LEU A 329 17.35 -9.26 7.67
CA LEU A 329 16.64 -8.81 8.89
C LEU A 329 15.14 -8.66 8.64
N ILE A 330 14.78 -8.04 7.52
CA ILE A 330 13.39 -7.85 7.13
C ILE A 330 12.74 -9.20 6.82
N ASN A 331 13.37 -10.05 6.02
CA ASN A 331 12.83 -11.37 5.69
C ASN A 331 12.57 -12.23 6.94
N SER A 332 13.54 -12.28 7.87
CA SER A 332 13.38 -13.02 9.12
C SER A 332 12.25 -12.46 9.97
N SER A 333 12.12 -11.14 10.01
CA SER A 333 11.02 -10.47 10.72
C SER A 333 9.67 -10.80 10.09
N LEU A 334 9.57 -10.88 8.76
CA LEU A 334 8.36 -11.30 8.04
C LEU A 334 7.99 -12.77 8.35
N LEU A 335 8.97 -13.66 8.44
CA LEU A 335 8.73 -15.06 8.84
C LEU A 335 8.22 -15.17 10.28
N VAL A 336 8.75 -14.35 11.19
CA VAL A 336 8.23 -14.24 12.57
C VAL A 336 6.78 -13.76 12.58
N ILE A 337 6.45 -12.74 11.78
CA ILE A 337 5.09 -12.21 11.64
C ILE A 337 4.16 -13.30 11.11
N ASP A 338 4.51 -13.96 10.01
CA ASP A 338 3.70 -15.05 9.44
C ASP A 338 3.37 -16.11 10.48
N TYR A 339 4.41 -16.62 11.16
CA TYR A 339 4.25 -17.68 12.15
C TYR A 339 3.33 -17.26 13.32
N TRP A 340 3.58 -16.11 13.93
CA TRP A 340 2.87 -15.73 15.14
C TRP A 340 1.45 -15.24 14.87
N TYR A 341 1.21 -14.50 13.79
CA TYR A 341 -0.15 -14.10 13.42
C TYR A 341 -1.01 -15.28 13.01
N ASN A 342 -0.46 -16.28 12.33
CA ASN A 342 -1.18 -17.53 12.05
C ASN A 342 -1.47 -18.31 13.33
N LYS A 343 -0.52 -18.41 14.26
CA LYS A 343 -0.69 -19.07 15.56
C LYS A 343 -1.78 -18.42 16.40
N TYR A 344 -1.84 -17.09 16.40
CA TYR A 344 -2.80 -16.32 17.20
C TYR A 344 -4.05 -15.88 16.40
N ASP A 345 -4.25 -16.35 15.18
CA ASP A 345 -5.33 -15.87 14.31
C ASP A 345 -6.71 -15.83 14.98
N LYS A 346 -7.04 -16.86 15.75
CA LYS A 346 -8.32 -16.94 16.48
C LYS A 346 -8.38 -16.03 17.70
N GLN A 347 -7.24 -15.78 18.35
CA GLN A 347 -7.12 -14.98 19.58
C GLN A 347 -7.03 -13.48 19.28
N LEU A 348 -6.66 -13.11 18.05
CA LEU A 348 -6.54 -11.72 17.58
C LEU A 348 -7.85 -11.18 16.99
N LYS A 349 -8.88 -11.99 16.87
CA LYS A 349 -10.21 -11.53 16.40
C LYS A 349 -10.84 -10.61 17.45
N ILE A 350 -11.24 -9.42 17.00
CA ILE A 350 -12.00 -8.44 17.79
C ILE A 350 -13.45 -8.90 17.92
#